data_318adf5c39bba9f25163c6448fc4e480
#
_entry.id   318adf5c39bba9f25163c6448fc4e480
#
_cell.length_a   1.000
_cell.length_b   1.000
_cell.length_c   1.000
_cell.angle_alpha   90.00
_cell.angle_beta   90.00
_cell.angle_gamma   90.00
#
_symmetry.space_group_name_H-M   'P 1'
#
loop_
_entity.id
_entity.type
_entity.pdbx_description
1 polymer ?
#
loop_
_entity_poly.entity_id
_entity_poly.type
_entity_poly.pdbx_seq_one_letter_code
_entity_poly.pdbx_strand_id
1 'polypeptide(L)'
;MRYDYLVRFYSKYSDDGFKRLINEGFNCQNTHFNYIPTYTAVGHSSVYTGTTPQNHGIISNNWYDKYLKKSIYCVDDDSYETVGAKDGGKKSPYRLHTTTITDELHMAQNRKGKMIGISIKDRSAILPAGHTADAAYWFQGKDDGKFITSTFYMNSLPKWVVDFNNSGKADSYLKGEWNTLYDITTYTESIEDNNAYEGTFKGKQTPTFPYNLDELRKENGNFELLKAIASGNSIVKDFSEAAVIGEELGKDEYTDFLAVSFSSTDYVGHQFGVDSKEIEDTYLRLDKDLASFFNFLDEHVGKDNYTLFLTADHAAVQVPSYLKSLRIPAGYFDTKAFKVFVDNVSQEYFKENVIEDISNFQLFLNKEKIKQLGLNLSEVEDVFCNEIINFNGVYKVVSAKTLQTTYFGEGILHYLQNGYNQKFSGDILVVPNPSTISYSKTGSTHGSGYDYDTHVPLLFYGKGIKKGSTDKYLRIIDIAPTLSSLLQVNFPNGTTGKVIEEVLED
;
A
#
# COMPACT_ATOMS: atom_id res chain seq x y z
N MET A 1 -5.54 3.78 -3.63
CA MET A 1 -6.46 4.63 -4.47
C MET A 1 -7.26 3.74 -5.40
N ARG A 2 -8.57 3.93 -5.48
CA ARG A 2 -9.45 3.26 -6.44
C ARG A 2 -9.33 3.96 -7.81
N TYR A 3 -9.43 3.20 -8.90
CA TYR A 3 -9.46 3.79 -10.25
C TYR A 3 -10.65 4.72 -10.47
N ASP A 4 -11.83 4.36 -9.93
CA ASP A 4 -13.06 5.14 -10.11
C ASP A 4 -12.97 6.57 -9.56
N TYR A 5 -12.06 6.89 -8.65
CA TYR A 5 -11.85 8.27 -8.18
C TYR A 5 -11.36 9.21 -9.28
N LEU A 6 -10.63 8.71 -10.27
CA LEU A 6 -10.24 9.51 -11.44
C LEU A 6 -11.44 9.97 -12.27
N VAL A 7 -12.49 9.15 -12.31
CA VAL A 7 -13.75 9.45 -13.05
C VAL A 7 -14.75 10.17 -12.15
N ARG A 8 -14.91 9.65 -10.93
CA ARG A 8 -15.92 10.11 -9.96
C ARG A 8 -15.73 11.58 -9.58
N PHE A 9 -14.49 12.00 -9.34
CA PHE A 9 -14.18 13.38 -8.94
C PHE A 9 -13.66 14.25 -10.09
N TYR A 10 -13.67 13.75 -11.33
CA TYR A 10 -13.05 14.40 -12.49
C TYR A 10 -13.46 15.86 -12.68
N SER A 11 -14.77 16.17 -12.53
CA SER A 11 -15.29 17.52 -12.74
C SER A 11 -14.70 18.57 -11.80
N LYS A 12 -14.23 18.14 -10.61
CA LYS A 12 -13.68 19.00 -9.54
C LYS A 12 -12.17 19.08 -9.51
N TYR A 13 -11.48 18.20 -10.23
CA TYR A 13 -10.03 18.25 -10.35
C TYR A 13 -9.55 19.48 -11.12
N SER A 14 -8.39 19.99 -10.74
CA SER A 14 -7.70 21.06 -11.46
C SER A 14 -7.09 20.55 -12.76
N ASP A 15 -6.84 21.45 -13.69
CA ASP A 15 -6.27 21.09 -14.98
C ASP A 15 -4.81 20.62 -14.85
N ASP A 16 -4.06 21.13 -13.86
CA ASP A 16 -2.63 20.84 -13.65
C ASP A 16 -2.36 19.63 -12.73
N GLY A 17 -3.39 19.05 -12.10
CA GLY A 17 -3.31 17.89 -11.23
C GLY A 17 -3.57 16.56 -11.95
N PHE A 18 -4.54 15.76 -11.46
CA PHE A 18 -4.91 14.50 -12.11
C PHE A 18 -5.30 14.66 -13.57
N LYS A 19 -6.00 15.75 -13.93
CA LYS A 19 -6.38 15.99 -15.33
C LYS A 19 -5.19 16.15 -16.24
N ARG A 20 -4.08 16.75 -15.79
CA ARG A 20 -2.84 16.85 -16.57
C ARG A 20 -2.34 15.46 -16.97
N LEU A 21 -2.29 14.53 -16.00
CA LEU A 21 -1.84 13.16 -16.26
C LEU A 21 -2.80 12.40 -17.20
N ILE A 22 -4.10 12.58 -17.01
CA ILE A 22 -5.14 11.91 -17.83
C ILE A 22 -5.13 12.45 -19.26
N ASN A 23 -5.01 13.78 -19.44
CA ASN A 23 -5.21 14.44 -20.72
C ASN A 23 -3.92 14.61 -21.53
N GLU A 24 -2.76 14.73 -20.89
CA GLU A 24 -1.48 14.95 -21.53
C GLU A 24 -0.56 13.71 -21.49
N GLY A 25 -0.79 12.77 -20.59
CA GLY A 25 -0.04 11.53 -20.43
C GLY A 25 -0.72 10.32 -21.09
N PHE A 26 -0.40 9.13 -20.58
CA PHE A 26 -0.99 7.86 -21.01
C PHE A 26 -1.78 7.22 -19.87
N ASN A 27 -3.09 7.00 -20.10
CA ASN A 27 -4.00 6.44 -19.11
C ASN A 27 -4.25 4.94 -19.36
N CYS A 28 -3.75 4.08 -18.48
CA CYS A 28 -4.00 2.65 -18.46
C CYS A 28 -5.26 2.37 -17.64
N GLN A 29 -6.42 2.28 -18.30
CA GLN A 29 -7.73 2.31 -17.67
C GLN A 29 -8.13 1.01 -16.95
N ASN A 30 -7.41 -0.09 -17.20
CA ASN A 30 -7.78 -1.43 -16.72
C ASN A 30 -6.57 -2.15 -16.11
N THR A 31 -6.01 -1.55 -15.04
CA THR A 31 -4.82 -2.03 -14.35
C THR A 31 -5.18 -2.67 -13.01
N HIS A 32 -4.74 -3.92 -12.80
CA HIS A 32 -5.11 -4.71 -11.64
C HIS A 32 -3.92 -5.35 -10.93
N PHE A 33 -4.07 -5.56 -9.63
CA PHE A 33 -3.29 -6.55 -8.91
C PHE A 33 -3.76 -7.95 -9.27
N ASN A 34 -2.83 -8.83 -9.56
CA ASN A 34 -3.11 -10.21 -9.98
C ASN A 34 -2.75 -11.24 -8.89
N TYR A 35 -2.86 -10.86 -7.62
CA TYR A 35 -2.55 -11.70 -6.46
C TYR A 35 -3.36 -11.31 -5.21
N ILE A 36 -3.28 -12.14 -4.17
CA ILE A 36 -3.78 -11.94 -2.80
C ILE A 36 -2.61 -12.20 -1.84
N PRO A 37 -2.43 -11.34 -0.78
CA PRO A 37 -3.26 -10.21 -0.37
C PRO A 37 -2.82 -8.88 -1.02
N THR A 38 -3.76 -7.96 -1.20
CA THR A 38 -3.53 -6.60 -1.67
C THR A 38 -3.25 -5.65 -0.50
N TYR A 39 -2.13 -5.84 0.17
CA TYR A 39 -1.67 -5.02 1.30
C TYR A 39 -0.55 -4.06 0.88
N THR A 40 -0.36 -2.98 1.65
CA THR A 40 0.58 -1.89 1.35
C THR A 40 1.99 -2.39 1.00
N ALA A 41 2.62 -3.20 1.87
CA ALA A 41 3.99 -3.68 1.63
C ALA A 41 4.06 -4.54 0.37
N VAL A 42 3.06 -5.38 0.16
CA VAL A 42 2.96 -6.29 -1.00
C VAL A 42 2.80 -5.47 -2.28
N GLY A 43 1.91 -4.47 -2.27
CA GLY A 43 1.67 -3.58 -3.41
C GLY A 43 2.92 -2.82 -3.83
N HIS A 44 3.56 -2.12 -2.91
CA HIS A 44 4.81 -1.41 -3.18
C HIS A 44 5.91 -2.34 -3.71
N SER A 45 6.09 -3.51 -3.08
CA SER A 45 7.07 -4.48 -3.57
C SER A 45 6.79 -4.90 -5.01
N SER A 46 5.54 -5.22 -5.35
CA SER A 46 5.18 -5.70 -6.69
C SER A 46 5.34 -4.65 -7.77
N VAL A 47 4.98 -3.38 -7.49
CA VAL A 47 5.16 -2.25 -8.41
C VAL A 47 6.63 -2.11 -8.81
N TYR A 48 7.53 -2.14 -7.84
CA TYR A 48 8.94 -1.82 -8.08
C TYR A 48 9.81 -3.02 -8.47
N THR A 49 9.37 -4.25 -8.18
CA THR A 49 10.08 -5.48 -8.58
C THR A 49 9.57 -6.10 -9.88
N GLY A 50 8.38 -5.70 -10.34
CA GLY A 50 7.75 -6.30 -11.53
C GLY A 50 7.34 -7.78 -11.33
N THR A 51 7.12 -8.21 -10.07
CA THR A 51 6.73 -9.59 -9.77
C THR A 51 5.76 -9.67 -8.59
N THR A 52 5.30 -10.87 -8.27
CA THR A 52 4.28 -11.14 -7.25
C THR A 52 4.91 -11.64 -5.94
N PRO A 53 4.16 -11.68 -4.82
CA PRO A 53 4.63 -12.20 -3.53
C PRO A 53 5.30 -13.57 -3.58
N GLN A 54 4.87 -14.41 -4.48
CA GLN A 54 5.47 -15.73 -4.71
C GLN A 54 6.99 -15.63 -4.90
N ASN A 55 7.47 -14.57 -5.56
CA ASN A 55 8.89 -14.40 -5.91
C ASN A 55 9.57 -13.38 -5.01
N HIS A 56 8.99 -12.18 -4.80
CA HIS A 56 9.66 -11.12 -4.03
C HIS A 56 9.62 -11.35 -2.50
N GLY A 57 8.83 -12.30 -1.99
CA GLY A 57 8.88 -12.75 -0.60
C GLY A 57 8.13 -11.88 0.42
N ILE A 58 7.66 -10.70 0.06
CA ILE A 58 6.83 -9.84 0.92
C ILE A 58 5.38 -10.30 0.78
N ILE A 59 4.90 -11.10 1.73
CA ILE A 59 3.58 -11.73 1.66
C ILE A 59 2.47 -10.97 2.41
N SER A 60 2.85 -9.99 3.23
CA SER A 60 1.93 -9.13 3.99
C SER A 60 2.69 -7.93 4.56
N ASN A 61 1.99 -7.04 5.30
CA ASN A 61 2.65 -6.03 6.16
C ASN A 61 3.30 -6.70 7.38
N ASN A 62 2.59 -7.62 8.00
CA ASN A 62 3.09 -8.49 9.07
C ASN A 62 2.68 -9.93 8.77
N TRP A 63 3.55 -10.89 9.08
CA TRP A 63 3.18 -12.31 8.95
C TRP A 63 3.87 -13.17 10.01
N TYR A 64 3.30 -14.34 10.27
CA TYR A 64 3.93 -15.33 11.13
C TYR A 64 5.12 -15.99 10.41
N ASP A 65 6.31 -15.87 11.00
CA ASP A 65 7.51 -16.56 10.51
C ASP A 65 7.61 -17.95 11.13
N LYS A 66 7.51 -18.98 10.30
CA LYS A 66 7.53 -20.40 10.69
C LYS A 66 8.85 -20.83 11.35
N TYR A 67 9.95 -20.16 11.04
CA TYR A 67 11.28 -20.49 11.57
C TYR A 67 11.55 -19.76 12.87
N LEU A 68 11.21 -18.49 12.93
CA LEU A 68 11.37 -17.66 14.13
C LEU A 68 10.25 -17.87 15.14
N LYS A 69 9.15 -18.53 14.75
CA LYS A 69 7.95 -18.79 15.56
C LYS A 69 7.38 -17.53 16.21
N LYS A 70 7.36 -16.44 15.45
CA LYS A 70 6.83 -15.13 15.87
C LYS A 70 6.30 -14.33 14.68
N SER A 71 5.42 -13.38 14.97
CA SER A 71 5.04 -12.38 13.98
C SER A 71 6.21 -11.44 13.69
N ILE A 72 6.45 -11.16 12.41
CA ILE A 72 7.48 -10.23 11.94
C ILE A 72 6.84 -9.15 11.08
N TYR A 73 7.47 -7.97 11.05
CA TYR A 73 7.06 -6.86 10.20
C TYR A 73 7.96 -6.79 8.95
N CYS A 74 7.37 -6.42 7.82
CA CYS A 74 7.99 -6.54 6.50
C CYS A 74 9.34 -5.81 6.34
N VAL A 75 9.59 -4.75 7.08
CA VAL A 75 10.82 -3.94 7.00
C VAL A 75 11.60 -3.86 8.32
N ASP A 76 11.15 -4.52 9.40
CA ASP A 76 11.92 -4.52 10.65
C ASP A 76 13.26 -5.22 10.49
N ASP A 77 14.32 -4.57 10.98
CA ASP A 77 15.68 -5.07 10.96
C ASP A 77 16.47 -4.54 12.17
N ASP A 78 16.67 -5.43 13.14
CA ASP A 78 17.38 -5.11 14.38
C ASP A 78 18.89 -4.88 14.19
N SER A 79 19.42 -5.10 12.98
CA SER A 79 20.84 -4.84 12.65
C SER A 79 21.15 -3.35 12.50
N TYR A 80 20.12 -2.51 12.43
CA TYR A 80 20.24 -1.06 12.20
C TYR A 80 19.61 -0.26 13.33
N GLU A 81 19.96 1.03 13.39
CA GLU A 81 19.49 1.96 14.41
C GLU A 81 18.68 3.10 13.79
N THR A 82 17.93 3.81 14.64
CA THR A 82 17.13 4.98 14.24
C THR A 82 18.00 6.20 14.03
N VAL A 83 17.77 6.94 12.95
CA VAL A 83 18.41 8.23 12.65
C VAL A 83 17.33 9.31 12.54
N GLY A 84 17.44 10.35 13.39
CA GLY A 84 16.53 11.51 13.39
C GLY A 84 15.44 11.50 14.46
N ALA A 85 15.24 10.39 15.17
CA ALA A 85 14.35 10.30 16.32
C ALA A 85 14.88 9.27 17.34
N LYS A 86 14.12 9.06 18.42
CA LYS A 86 14.44 8.11 19.48
C LYS A 86 14.19 6.66 19.06
N ASP A 87 13.12 6.41 18.31
CA ASP A 87 12.71 5.09 17.84
C ASP A 87 12.09 5.13 16.43
N GLY A 88 11.73 3.96 15.89
CA GLY A 88 11.03 3.82 14.61
C GLY A 88 11.92 3.65 13.38
N GLY A 89 13.26 3.59 13.53
CA GLY A 89 14.19 3.50 12.41
C GLY A 89 14.99 2.19 12.30
N LYS A 90 14.72 1.16 13.11
CA LYS A 90 15.34 -0.16 12.98
C LYS A 90 14.75 -0.92 11.79
N LYS A 91 15.10 -0.51 10.57
CA LYS A 91 14.43 -0.94 9.35
C LYS A 91 15.37 -1.00 8.16
N SER A 92 15.09 -1.95 7.26
CA SER A 92 15.76 -2.10 5.97
C SER A 92 14.88 -2.89 4.98
N PRO A 93 15.23 -2.95 3.68
CA PRO A 93 14.50 -3.77 2.69
C PRO A 93 14.95 -5.25 2.69
N TYR A 94 15.72 -5.75 3.63
CA TYR A 94 16.42 -7.05 3.54
C TYR A 94 15.49 -8.26 3.32
N ARG A 95 14.17 -8.14 3.66
CA ARG A 95 13.20 -9.21 3.41
C ARG A 95 12.67 -9.24 1.98
N LEU A 96 12.97 -8.23 1.19
CA LEU A 96 12.66 -8.22 -0.23
C LEU A 96 13.69 -9.07 -0.97
N HIS A 97 13.25 -10.15 -1.62
CA HIS A 97 14.17 -11.17 -2.18
C HIS A 97 14.62 -10.89 -3.61
N THR A 98 14.07 -9.87 -4.25
CA THR A 98 14.38 -9.50 -5.63
C THR A 98 14.85 -8.07 -5.70
N THR A 99 15.63 -7.73 -6.72
CA THR A 99 15.96 -6.33 -6.99
C THR A 99 14.72 -5.54 -7.39
N THR A 100 14.79 -4.24 -7.24
CA THR A 100 13.78 -3.27 -7.71
C THR A 100 14.27 -2.55 -8.96
N ILE A 101 13.38 -1.86 -9.66
CA ILE A 101 13.78 -0.98 -10.77
C ILE A 101 14.75 0.11 -10.32
N THR A 102 14.63 0.59 -9.09
CA THR A 102 15.56 1.55 -8.49
C THR A 102 16.95 0.92 -8.27
N ASP A 103 17.01 -0.34 -7.84
CA ASP A 103 18.27 -1.08 -7.74
C ASP A 103 18.96 -1.23 -9.11
N GLU A 104 18.20 -1.65 -10.13
CA GLU A 104 18.74 -1.86 -11.49
C GLU A 104 19.24 -0.56 -12.11
N LEU A 105 18.47 0.54 -11.96
CA LEU A 105 18.89 1.87 -12.42
C LEU A 105 20.17 2.32 -11.70
N HIS A 106 20.22 2.17 -10.39
CA HIS A 106 21.38 2.58 -9.59
C HIS A 106 22.63 1.81 -9.99
N MET A 107 22.52 0.49 -10.15
CA MET A 107 23.64 -0.36 -10.59
C MET A 107 24.09 -0.04 -12.02
N ALA A 108 23.16 0.19 -12.95
CA ALA A 108 23.47 0.54 -14.34
C ALA A 108 24.28 1.84 -14.45
N GLN A 109 24.07 2.77 -13.53
CA GLN A 109 24.77 4.05 -13.44
C GLN A 109 26.01 4.03 -12.54
N ASN A 110 26.47 2.86 -12.10
CA ASN A 110 27.57 2.71 -11.14
C ASN A 110 27.33 3.53 -9.86
N ARG A 111 26.09 3.60 -9.41
CA ARG A 111 25.61 4.29 -8.20
C ARG A 111 25.85 5.79 -8.20
N LYS A 112 25.75 6.45 -9.36
CA LYS A 112 25.94 7.90 -9.49
C LYS A 112 24.62 8.69 -9.47
N GLY A 113 23.52 8.11 -9.99
CA GLY A 113 22.19 8.69 -9.81
C GLY A 113 21.70 8.44 -8.38
N LYS A 114 20.77 9.23 -7.90
CA LYS A 114 20.22 9.14 -6.53
C LYS A 114 18.88 8.42 -6.50
N MET A 115 18.75 7.45 -5.59
CA MET A 115 17.53 6.66 -5.39
C MET A 115 16.95 6.98 -4.02
N ILE A 116 15.80 7.67 -3.99
CA ILE A 116 15.21 8.18 -2.76
C ILE A 116 13.75 7.76 -2.64
N GLY A 117 13.36 7.20 -1.48
CA GLY A 117 11.99 6.87 -1.14
C GLY A 117 11.42 7.79 -0.05
N ILE A 118 10.21 8.32 -0.22
CA ILE A 118 9.56 9.22 0.72
C ILE A 118 8.12 8.80 0.95
N SER A 119 7.72 8.65 2.22
CA SER A 119 6.33 8.39 2.58
C SER A 119 6.04 8.77 4.02
N ILE A 120 4.75 8.83 4.38
CA ILE A 120 4.34 8.87 5.77
C ILE A 120 4.45 7.48 6.45
N LYS A 121 4.48 6.39 5.66
CA LYS A 121 4.68 5.00 6.10
C LYS A 121 6.11 4.53 5.76
N ASP A 122 6.77 3.87 6.72
CA ASP A 122 8.11 3.29 6.54
C ASP A 122 8.21 2.33 5.33
N ARG A 123 7.35 1.31 5.27
CA ARG A 123 7.34 0.31 4.19
C ARG A 123 7.09 0.91 2.82
N SER A 124 6.34 2.01 2.76
CA SER A 124 6.02 2.70 1.50
C SER A 124 7.16 3.63 1.02
N ALA A 125 8.13 3.92 1.87
CA ALA A 125 9.38 4.59 1.49
C ALA A 125 10.50 3.57 1.19
N ILE A 126 10.64 2.55 2.05
CA ILE A 126 11.77 1.61 2.03
C ILE A 126 11.69 0.63 0.86
N LEU A 127 10.52 0.00 0.63
CA LEU A 127 10.37 -1.03 -0.40
C LEU A 127 10.51 -0.48 -1.82
N PRO A 128 9.94 0.70 -2.16
CA PRO A 128 10.21 1.36 -3.43
C PRO A 128 11.66 1.78 -3.63
N ALA A 129 12.32 2.25 -2.59
CA ALA A 129 13.71 2.69 -2.66
C ALA A 129 14.68 1.55 -3.03
N GLY A 130 14.38 0.32 -2.59
CA GLY A 130 15.21 -0.86 -2.88
C GLY A 130 16.42 -1.01 -1.96
N HIS A 131 17.30 -1.94 -2.34
CA HIS A 131 18.45 -2.36 -1.52
C HIS A 131 19.63 -1.41 -1.63
N THR A 132 19.78 -0.74 -2.75
CA THR A 132 20.96 0.09 -3.05
C THR A 132 20.69 1.59 -2.88
N ALA A 133 19.50 1.98 -2.43
CA ALA A 133 19.08 3.35 -2.33
C ALA A 133 20.00 4.22 -1.46
N ASP A 134 20.10 5.50 -1.83
CA ASP A 134 20.82 6.51 -1.06
C ASP A 134 20.06 6.89 0.20
N ALA A 135 18.72 6.94 0.11
CA ALA A 135 17.86 7.28 1.24
C ALA A 135 16.45 6.69 1.14
N ALA A 136 15.86 6.41 2.29
CA ALA A 136 14.42 6.31 2.46
C ALA A 136 14.03 7.10 3.71
N TYR A 137 13.02 7.96 3.59
CA TYR A 137 12.52 8.80 4.68
C TYR A 137 11.06 8.51 4.96
N TRP A 138 10.70 8.39 6.24
CA TRP A 138 9.31 8.21 6.67
C TRP A 138 8.98 9.04 7.89
N PHE A 139 7.69 9.36 8.05
CA PHE A 139 7.23 10.25 9.08
C PHE A 139 7.03 9.52 10.42
N GLN A 140 7.72 9.98 11.47
CA GLN A 140 7.54 9.54 12.85
C GLN A 140 6.66 10.55 13.59
N GLY A 141 5.37 10.21 13.77
CA GLY A 141 4.38 11.10 14.40
C GLY A 141 4.26 10.94 15.92
N LYS A 142 4.88 9.91 16.49
CA LYS A 142 4.69 9.55 17.90
C LYS A 142 5.28 10.58 18.88
N ASP A 143 6.41 11.17 18.53
CA ASP A 143 7.11 12.15 19.37
C ASP A 143 6.97 13.58 18.81
N ASP A 144 7.92 13.98 17.96
CA ASP A 144 8.09 15.38 17.51
C ASP A 144 7.50 15.66 16.11
N GLY A 145 6.96 14.66 15.42
CA GLY A 145 6.44 14.84 14.07
C GLY A 145 7.54 15.13 13.03
N LYS A 146 8.50 14.22 12.87
CA LYS A 146 9.67 14.37 12.03
C LYS A 146 9.78 13.27 10.97
N PHE A 147 10.41 13.61 9.84
CA PHE A 147 10.92 12.61 8.92
C PHE A 147 12.22 12.04 9.46
N ILE A 148 12.30 10.72 9.47
CA ILE A 148 13.40 9.93 10.01
C ILE A 148 13.89 8.92 8.98
N THR A 149 15.01 8.27 9.29
CA THR A 149 15.56 7.17 8.49
C THR A 149 16.23 6.11 9.37
N SER A 150 16.97 5.22 8.77
CA SER A 150 17.72 4.11 9.37
C SER A 150 19.22 4.27 9.12
N THR A 151 20.04 3.72 10.02
CA THR A 151 21.48 3.57 9.75
C THR A 151 21.79 2.60 8.59
N PHE A 152 20.79 1.92 8.04
CA PHE A 152 20.92 1.22 6.75
C PHE A 152 21.33 2.18 5.62
N TYR A 153 20.77 3.40 5.62
CA TYR A 153 21.02 4.40 4.59
C TYR A 153 22.14 5.37 4.99
N MET A 154 22.10 5.90 6.23
CA MET A 154 23.02 6.95 6.68
C MET A 154 23.14 7.00 8.19
N ASN A 155 24.28 7.55 8.69
CA ASN A 155 24.53 7.69 10.12
C ASN A 155 23.98 8.99 10.73
N SER A 156 23.65 9.97 9.92
CA SER A 156 23.08 11.26 10.36
C SER A 156 22.20 11.86 9.26
N LEU A 157 21.15 12.60 9.65
CA LEU A 157 20.29 13.27 8.68
C LEU A 157 21.06 14.38 7.95
N PRO A 158 20.88 14.55 6.63
CA PRO A 158 21.36 15.70 5.88
C PRO A 158 20.79 17.01 6.43
N LYS A 159 21.54 18.09 6.22
CA LYS A 159 21.15 19.42 6.74
C LYS A 159 19.74 19.82 6.29
N TRP A 160 19.37 19.59 5.04
CA TRP A 160 18.05 19.94 4.51
C TRP A 160 16.91 19.20 5.23
N VAL A 161 17.11 17.93 5.62
CA VAL A 161 16.14 17.15 6.42
C VAL A 161 16.01 17.73 7.83
N VAL A 162 17.14 18.07 8.45
CA VAL A 162 17.14 18.71 9.78
C VAL A 162 16.42 20.04 9.74
N ASP A 163 16.69 20.86 8.72
CA ASP A 163 16.05 22.17 8.52
C ASP A 163 14.53 22.02 8.32
N PHE A 164 14.11 21.05 7.47
CA PHE A 164 12.69 20.75 7.25
C PHE A 164 12.00 20.30 8.56
N ASN A 165 12.59 19.36 9.28
CA ASN A 165 12.07 18.88 10.56
C ASN A 165 11.93 19.97 11.62
N ASN A 166 12.77 20.99 11.58
CA ASN A 166 12.75 22.13 12.50
C ASN A 166 11.93 23.32 11.98
N SER A 167 11.36 23.25 10.79
CA SER A 167 10.60 24.34 10.16
C SER A 167 9.25 24.64 10.81
N GLY A 168 8.75 23.73 11.66
CA GLY A 168 7.41 23.82 12.25
C GLY A 168 6.26 23.44 11.29
N LYS A 169 6.55 22.93 10.09
CA LYS A 169 5.52 22.55 9.12
C LYS A 169 4.56 21.49 9.63
N ALA A 170 5.04 20.44 10.29
CA ALA A 170 4.18 19.41 10.86
C ALA A 170 3.19 19.99 11.87
N ASP A 171 3.63 20.92 12.72
CA ASP A 171 2.77 21.62 13.67
C ASP A 171 1.77 22.54 12.97
N SER A 172 2.19 23.25 11.91
CA SER A 172 1.31 24.15 11.16
C SER A 172 0.13 23.43 10.50
N TYR A 173 0.33 22.21 10.01
CA TYR A 173 -0.72 21.37 9.42
C TYR A 173 -1.73 20.80 10.43
N LEU A 174 -1.46 20.92 11.73
CA LEU A 174 -2.35 20.50 12.82
C LEU A 174 -2.98 21.68 13.56
N LYS A 175 -2.91 22.91 13.01
CA LYS A 175 -3.55 24.10 13.56
C LYS A 175 -4.88 24.39 12.89
N GLY A 176 -5.83 24.88 13.69
CA GLY A 176 -7.15 25.27 13.20
C GLY A 176 -8.06 24.10 12.87
N GLU A 177 -8.78 24.22 11.77
CA GLU A 177 -9.80 23.26 11.38
C GLU A 177 -9.52 22.64 10.02
N TRP A 178 -9.80 21.34 9.88
CA TRP A 178 -9.97 20.70 8.58
C TRP A 178 -11.42 20.90 8.16
N ASN A 179 -11.64 21.86 7.29
CA ASN A 179 -12.89 22.14 6.59
C ASN A 179 -12.84 21.52 5.19
N THR A 180 -13.98 21.34 4.53
CA THR A 180 -14.03 20.97 3.11
C THR A 180 -13.36 22.05 2.26
N LEU A 181 -12.63 21.65 1.20
CA LEU A 181 -11.93 22.55 0.28
C LEU A 181 -12.87 23.50 -0.46
N TYR A 182 -14.04 22.98 -0.83
CA TYR A 182 -15.12 23.72 -1.47
C TYR A 182 -16.36 23.71 -0.57
N ASP A 183 -17.43 24.42 -0.98
CA ASP A 183 -18.71 24.36 -0.27
C ASP A 183 -19.17 22.89 -0.16
N ILE A 184 -19.49 22.44 1.06
CA ILE A 184 -19.85 21.04 1.33
C ILE A 184 -21.08 20.58 0.52
N THR A 185 -21.96 21.49 0.12
CA THR A 185 -23.13 21.18 -0.73
C THR A 185 -22.74 20.74 -2.13
N THR A 186 -21.50 21.02 -2.56
CA THR A 186 -20.99 20.58 -3.86
C THR A 186 -20.41 19.17 -3.83
N TYR A 187 -20.25 18.55 -2.64
CA TYR A 187 -19.73 17.18 -2.47
C TYR A 187 -20.86 16.17 -2.72
N THR A 188 -21.25 16.06 -3.98
CA THR A 188 -22.39 15.22 -4.42
C THR A 188 -21.98 13.81 -4.82
N GLU A 189 -20.70 13.55 -4.97
CA GLU A 189 -20.13 12.26 -5.34
C GLU A 189 -19.87 11.35 -4.14
N SER A 190 -20.03 11.86 -2.93
CA SER A 190 -19.93 11.13 -1.65
C SER A 190 -21.28 11.05 -0.93
N ILE A 191 -21.37 10.16 0.05
CA ILE A 191 -22.57 9.99 0.87
C ILE A 191 -22.75 11.16 1.86
N GLU A 192 -23.87 11.16 2.60
CA GLU A 192 -24.14 12.19 3.62
C GLU A 192 -23.01 12.30 4.63
N ASP A 193 -22.67 13.55 5.03
CA ASP A 193 -21.60 13.87 5.97
C ASP A 193 -21.80 13.22 7.36
N ASN A 194 -23.04 13.17 7.83
CA ASN A 194 -23.37 12.52 9.10
C ASN A 194 -24.03 11.17 8.86
N ASN A 195 -23.26 10.11 8.92
CA ASN A 195 -23.76 8.75 8.72
C ASN A 195 -23.18 7.75 9.72
N ALA A 196 -23.74 6.54 9.75
CA ALA A 196 -23.36 5.49 10.69
C ALA A 196 -22.25 4.56 10.18
N TYR A 197 -21.70 4.82 9.01
CA TYR A 197 -20.73 3.95 8.33
C TYR A 197 -19.29 4.39 8.54
N GLU A 198 -19.09 5.61 9.01
CA GLU A 198 -17.80 6.25 9.21
C GLU A 198 -17.33 6.15 10.65
N GLY A 199 -16.02 6.01 10.82
CA GLY A 199 -15.38 6.11 12.13
C GLY A 199 -15.18 7.56 12.54
N THR A 200 -15.08 7.82 13.85
CA THR A 200 -14.80 9.15 14.41
C THR A 200 -13.40 9.21 15.01
N PHE A 201 -12.79 10.40 15.05
CA PHE A 201 -11.64 10.64 15.90
C PHE A 201 -12.02 10.64 17.38
N LYS A 202 -11.10 10.23 18.24
CA LYS A 202 -11.28 10.38 19.69
C LYS A 202 -11.51 11.87 20.02
N GLY A 203 -12.44 12.13 20.91
CA GLY A 203 -12.84 13.51 21.26
C GLY A 203 -13.91 14.13 20.35
N LYS A 204 -14.34 13.43 19.27
CA LYS A 204 -15.43 13.88 18.39
C LYS A 204 -16.57 12.85 18.35
N GLN A 205 -17.81 13.30 18.46
CA GLN A 205 -18.97 12.40 18.54
C GLN A 205 -19.50 11.93 17.17
N THR A 206 -19.35 12.77 16.15
CA THR A 206 -19.85 12.50 14.79
C THR A 206 -18.74 12.67 13.77
N PRO A 207 -18.72 11.87 12.69
CA PRO A 207 -17.73 11.99 11.61
C PRO A 207 -18.13 13.11 10.63
N THR A 208 -18.23 14.36 11.11
CA THR A 208 -18.74 15.47 10.32
C THR A 208 -17.76 16.63 10.26
N PHE A 209 -17.67 17.31 9.14
CA PHE A 209 -16.95 18.57 9.04
C PHE A 209 -17.59 19.67 9.93
N PRO A 210 -16.82 20.64 10.47
CA PRO A 210 -15.37 20.72 10.46
C PRO A 210 -14.70 19.86 11.55
N TYR A 211 -13.40 19.56 11.38
CA TYR A 211 -12.58 18.86 12.35
C TYR A 211 -11.62 19.85 13.03
N ASN A 212 -11.83 20.15 14.31
CA ASN A 212 -10.93 21.01 15.10
C ASN A 212 -9.64 20.26 15.43
N LEU A 213 -8.59 20.52 14.65
CA LEU A 213 -7.32 19.80 14.75
C LEU A 213 -6.55 20.13 16.03
N ASP A 214 -6.68 21.36 16.56
CA ASP A 214 -6.04 21.78 17.81
C ASP A 214 -6.55 20.96 19.01
N GLU A 215 -7.83 20.59 19.01
CA GLU A 215 -8.41 19.75 20.04
C GLU A 215 -8.17 18.25 19.77
N LEU A 216 -8.40 17.81 18.54
CA LEU A 216 -8.31 16.39 18.18
C LEU A 216 -6.90 15.84 18.34
N ARG A 217 -5.85 16.61 18.06
CA ARG A 217 -4.47 16.16 18.23
C ARG A 217 -4.14 15.72 19.67
N LYS A 218 -4.80 16.30 20.66
CA LYS A 218 -4.58 16.00 22.10
C LYS A 218 -4.93 14.55 22.44
N GLU A 219 -5.95 13.98 21.79
CA GLU A 219 -6.45 12.62 22.06
C GLU A 219 -6.06 11.59 20.99
N ASN A 220 -5.56 12.05 19.84
CA ASN A 220 -5.22 11.21 18.70
C ASN A 220 -3.70 11.13 18.43
N GLY A 221 -2.88 11.16 19.49
CA GLY A 221 -1.44 10.93 19.41
C GLY A 221 -0.64 12.09 18.82
N ASN A 222 -1.14 13.33 18.98
CA ASN A 222 -0.50 14.56 18.54
C ASN A 222 -0.18 14.51 17.02
N PHE A 223 1.07 14.39 16.62
CA PHE A 223 1.47 14.34 15.21
C PHE A 223 1.02 13.05 14.48
N GLU A 224 0.63 11.98 15.20
CA GLU A 224 0.03 10.80 14.58
C GLU A 224 -1.29 11.14 13.86
N LEU A 225 -2.05 12.13 14.34
CA LEU A 225 -3.28 12.58 13.69
C LEU A 225 -3.03 13.04 12.25
N LEU A 226 -1.86 13.61 11.95
CA LEU A 226 -1.50 14.10 10.62
C LEU A 226 -1.59 12.97 9.56
N LYS A 227 -1.33 11.73 9.94
CA LYS A 227 -1.42 10.58 9.03
C LYS A 227 -2.85 10.35 8.52
N ALA A 228 -3.87 10.66 9.33
CA ALA A 228 -5.27 10.34 9.06
C ALA A 228 -6.12 11.56 8.62
N ILE A 229 -5.48 12.61 8.16
CA ILE A 229 -6.12 13.82 7.58
C ILE A 229 -5.48 14.18 6.25
N ALA A 230 -6.17 14.98 5.44
CA ALA A 230 -5.72 15.34 4.09
C ALA A 230 -4.31 15.97 4.08
N SER A 231 -3.98 16.82 5.07
CA SER A 231 -2.68 17.51 5.18
C SER A 231 -1.48 16.57 5.35
N GLY A 232 -1.70 15.30 5.69
CA GLY A 232 -0.63 14.32 5.70
C GLY A 232 -0.05 14.02 4.31
N ASN A 233 -0.82 14.23 3.23
CA ASN A 233 -0.28 14.20 1.88
C ASN A 233 0.51 15.47 1.57
N SER A 234 0.03 16.64 2.01
CA SER A 234 0.69 17.93 1.79
C SER A 234 2.09 17.98 2.42
N ILE A 235 2.27 17.45 3.65
CA ILE A 235 3.60 17.42 4.26
C ILE A 235 4.57 16.47 3.52
N VAL A 236 4.07 15.36 2.95
CA VAL A 236 4.87 14.46 2.10
C VAL A 236 5.29 15.18 0.82
N LYS A 237 4.38 15.93 0.18
CA LYS A 237 4.67 16.78 -1.00
C LYS A 237 5.73 17.82 -0.67
N ASP A 238 5.57 18.57 0.40
CA ASP A 238 6.54 19.59 0.83
C ASP A 238 7.92 18.99 1.12
N PHE A 239 7.97 17.82 1.77
CA PHE A 239 9.23 17.12 2.04
C PHE A 239 9.88 16.61 0.74
N SER A 240 9.08 16.20 -0.23
CA SER A 240 9.56 15.77 -1.55
C SER A 240 10.16 16.93 -2.35
N GLU A 241 9.54 18.11 -2.32
CA GLU A 241 10.11 19.35 -2.89
C GLU A 241 11.44 19.70 -2.22
N ALA A 242 11.52 19.61 -0.88
CA ALA A 242 12.75 19.84 -0.14
C ALA A 242 13.85 18.82 -0.51
N ALA A 243 13.48 17.57 -0.79
CA ALA A 243 14.42 16.53 -1.24
C ALA A 243 14.96 16.83 -2.65
N VAL A 244 14.09 17.25 -3.58
CA VAL A 244 14.52 17.66 -4.94
C VAL A 244 15.57 18.77 -4.87
N ILE A 245 15.35 19.78 -4.02
CA ILE A 245 16.30 20.89 -3.85
C ILE A 245 17.54 20.44 -3.09
N GLY A 246 17.36 19.76 -1.95
CA GLY A 246 18.44 19.42 -1.01
C GLY A 246 19.42 18.39 -1.53
N GLU A 247 18.94 17.53 -2.45
CA GLU A 247 19.73 16.50 -3.10
C GLU A 247 20.08 16.87 -4.56
N GLU A 248 19.66 18.04 -5.04
CA GLU A 248 19.90 18.52 -6.42
C GLU A 248 19.43 17.55 -7.50
N LEU A 249 18.23 16.90 -7.27
CA LEU A 249 17.73 15.88 -8.19
C LEU A 249 17.45 16.45 -9.57
N GLY A 250 17.88 15.73 -10.62
CA GLY A 250 17.76 16.10 -12.02
C GLY A 250 18.69 17.23 -12.46
N LYS A 251 19.82 17.47 -11.76
CA LYS A 251 20.76 18.55 -12.04
C LYS A 251 22.05 18.10 -12.75
N ASP A 252 22.26 16.81 -12.89
CA ASP A 252 23.43 16.24 -13.58
C ASP A 252 23.03 15.33 -14.74
N GLU A 253 24.00 14.58 -15.32
CA GLU A 253 23.77 13.66 -16.43
C GLU A 253 23.22 12.28 -16.02
N TYR A 254 23.12 11.99 -14.71
CA TYR A 254 22.63 10.73 -14.20
C TYR A 254 21.15 10.80 -13.87
N THR A 255 20.42 9.73 -14.17
CA THR A 255 18.99 9.68 -13.87
C THR A 255 18.78 9.40 -12.40
N ASP A 256 18.13 10.32 -11.71
CA ASP A 256 17.65 10.14 -10.34
C ASP A 256 16.28 9.46 -10.32
N PHE A 257 15.95 8.82 -9.19
CA PHE A 257 14.64 8.23 -8.98
C PHE A 257 14.07 8.67 -7.61
N LEU A 258 12.95 9.37 -7.65
CA LEU A 258 12.22 9.79 -6.46
C LEU A 258 10.90 9.04 -6.35
N ALA A 259 10.79 8.11 -5.40
CA ALA A 259 9.57 7.36 -5.09
C ALA A 259 8.81 8.06 -3.96
N VAL A 260 7.64 8.63 -4.27
CA VAL A 260 6.78 9.35 -3.31
C VAL A 260 5.48 8.59 -3.09
N SER A 261 5.14 8.28 -1.84
CA SER A 261 3.87 7.63 -1.49
C SER A 261 3.00 8.51 -0.60
N PHE A 262 1.85 8.94 -1.13
CA PHE A 262 0.84 9.75 -0.46
C PHE A 262 -0.12 8.86 0.34
N SER A 263 0.35 8.34 1.47
CA SER A 263 -0.34 7.29 2.23
C SER A 263 -1.47 7.78 3.12
N SER A 264 -1.69 9.09 3.30
CA SER A 264 -2.81 9.60 4.10
C SER A 264 -4.17 9.31 3.45
N THR A 265 -4.24 9.16 2.13
CA THR A 265 -5.43 8.68 1.42
C THR A 265 -5.93 7.35 1.97
N ASP A 266 -5.01 6.43 2.30
CA ASP A 266 -5.34 5.12 2.86
C ASP A 266 -5.83 5.22 4.31
N TYR A 267 -5.15 6.01 5.15
CA TYR A 267 -5.58 6.22 6.54
C TYR A 267 -6.96 6.88 6.62
N VAL A 268 -7.25 7.87 5.77
CA VAL A 268 -8.58 8.50 5.69
C VAL A 268 -9.63 7.47 5.22
N GLY A 269 -9.31 6.65 4.22
CA GLY A 269 -10.18 5.56 3.75
C GLY A 269 -10.45 4.52 4.84
N HIS A 270 -9.45 4.16 5.62
CA HIS A 270 -9.60 3.28 6.78
C HIS A 270 -10.53 3.86 7.84
N GLN A 271 -10.41 5.15 8.13
CA GLN A 271 -11.20 5.84 9.15
C GLN A 271 -12.65 6.06 8.71
N PHE A 272 -12.85 6.59 7.51
CA PHE A 272 -14.15 7.10 7.07
C PHE A 272 -14.82 6.25 5.98
N GLY A 273 -14.10 5.35 5.34
CA GLY A 273 -14.60 4.56 4.22
C GLY A 273 -14.42 5.27 2.87
N VAL A 274 -14.70 4.52 1.78
CA VAL A 274 -14.36 4.93 0.41
C VAL A 274 -15.39 5.86 -0.24
N ASP A 275 -16.54 6.06 0.40
CA ASP A 275 -17.64 6.88 -0.12
C ASP A 275 -17.86 8.16 0.71
N SER A 276 -16.99 8.44 1.69
CA SER A 276 -17.11 9.59 2.60
C SER A 276 -16.73 10.92 1.96
N LYS A 277 -17.21 12.02 2.54
CA LYS A 277 -16.81 13.37 2.15
C LYS A 277 -15.35 13.65 2.48
N GLU A 278 -14.81 13.03 3.52
CA GLU A 278 -13.41 13.12 3.89
C GLU A 278 -12.48 12.52 2.82
N ILE A 279 -12.90 11.40 2.21
CA ILE A 279 -12.17 10.83 1.07
C ILE A 279 -12.24 11.76 -0.14
N GLU A 280 -13.40 12.26 -0.48
CA GLU A 280 -13.55 13.22 -1.58
C GLU A 280 -12.67 14.45 -1.35
N ASP A 281 -12.73 15.09 -0.18
CA ASP A 281 -11.92 16.25 0.19
C ASP A 281 -10.41 15.93 0.13
N THR A 282 -10.03 14.75 0.60
CA THR A 282 -8.64 14.31 0.58
C THR A 282 -8.10 14.19 -0.86
N TYR A 283 -8.89 13.66 -1.79
CA TYR A 283 -8.47 13.56 -3.19
C TYR A 283 -8.50 14.90 -3.92
N LEU A 284 -9.45 15.79 -3.60
CA LEU A 284 -9.48 17.15 -4.14
C LEU A 284 -8.27 17.98 -3.68
N ARG A 285 -7.82 17.80 -2.42
CA ARG A 285 -6.60 18.43 -1.90
C ARG A 285 -5.34 17.79 -2.48
N LEU A 286 -5.32 16.47 -2.62
CA LEU A 286 -4.20 15.78 -3.26
C LEU A 286 -4.05 16.23 -4.73
N ASP A 287 -5.14 16.48 -5.45
CA ASP A 287 -5.10 17.07 -6.78
C ASP A 287 -4.38 18.41 -6.81
N LYS A 288 -4.66 19.28 -5.84
CA LYS A 288 -3.96 20.57 -5.71
C LYS A 288 -2.49 20.41 -5.33
N ASP A 289 -2.19 19.47 -4.43
CA ASP A 289 -0.83 19.14 -4.06
C ASP A 289 -0.02 18.61 -5.26
N LEU A 290 -0.63 17.73 -6.08
CA LEU A 290 -0.02 17.21 -7.31
C LEU A 290 0.20 18.32 -8.33
N ALA A 291 -0.79 19.20 -8.56
CA ALA A 291 -0.67 20.34 -9.44
C ALA A 291 0.51 21.25 -9.04
N SER A 292 0.61 21.56 -7.75
CA SER A 292 1.72 22.35 -7.19
C SER A 292 3.06 21.62 -7.37
N PHE A 293 3.10 20.33 -7.11
CA PHE A 293 4.33 19.54 -7.23
C PHE A 293 4.80 19.39 -8.69
N PHE A 294 3.88 19.21 -9.64
CA PHE A 294 4.25 19.14 -11.06
C PHE A 294 4.76 20.49 -11.58
N ASN A 295 4.13 21.60 -11.20
CA ASN A 295 4.63 22.94 -11.55
C ASN A 295 6.01 23.20 -10.94
N PHE A 296 6.22 22.77 -9.68
CA PHE A 296 7.55 22.83 -9.04
C PHE A 296 8.60 22.00 -9.83
N LEU A 297 8.26 20.79 -10.27
CA LEU A 297 9.16 19.97 -11.09
C LEU A 297 9.45 20.60 -12.45
N ASP A 298 8.43 21.19 -13.11
CA ASP A 298 8.60 21.91 -14.37
C ASP A 298 9.59 23.07 -14.23
N GLU A 299 9.55 23.80 -13.12
CA GLU A 299 10.46 24.94 -12.87
C GLU A 299 11.87 24.47 -12.46
N HIS A 300 12.01 23.45 -11.62
CA HIS A 300 13.28 23.06 -11.04
C HIS A 300 14.05 22.02 -11.86
N VAL A 301 13.35 21.06 -12.44
CA VAL A 301 13.95 19.98 -13.26
C VAL A 301 13.83 20.30 -14.75
N GLY A 302 12.70 20.88 -15.15
CA GLY A 302 12.34 21.18 -16.54
C GLY A 302 11.28 20.20 -17.05
N LYS A 303 10.23 20.72 -17.70
CA LYS A 303 9.05 19.95 -18.13
C LYS A 303 9.40 18.71 -18.97
N ASP A 304 10.43 18.79 -19.81
CA ASP A 304 10.84 17.70 -20.71
C ASP A 304 11.99 16.85 -20.17
N ASN A 305 12.37 17.03 -18.91
CA ASN A 305 13.52 16.37 -18.29
C ASN A 305 13.14 15.31 -17.27
N TYR A 306 11.86 15.08 -17.02
CA TYR A 306 11.41 14.02 -16.12
C TYR A 306 10.31 13.16 -16.73
N THR A 307 10.19 11.95 -16.22
CA THR A 307 9.08 11.04 -16.46
C THR A 307 8.48 10.67 -15.11
N LEU A 308 7.19 10.58 -15.02
CA LEU A 308 6.50 10.08 -13.85
C LEU A 308 5.48 9.01 -14.21
N PHE A 309 5.23 8.12 -13.27
CA PHE A 309 4.03 7.31 -13.25
C PHE A 309 3.28 7.52 -11.93
N LEU A 310 1.96 7.46 -12.00
CA LEU A 310 1.09 7.49 -10.83
C LEU A 310 0.28 6.20 -10.79
N THR A 311 0.33 5.53 -9.64
CA THR A 311 -0.47 4.33 -9.37
C THR A 311 -0.85 4.26 -7.90
N ALA A 312 -1.40 3.13 -7.46
CA ALA A 312 -1.63 2.86 -6.04
C ALA A 312 -1.16 1.45 -5.67
N ASP A 313 -0.82 1.27 -4.42
CA ASP A 313 -0.43 0.00 -3.80
C ASP A 313 -1.61 -0.96 -3.57
N HIS A 314 -2.83 -0.48 -3.60
CA HIS A 314 -4.12 -1.20 -3.60
C HIS A 314 -5.28 -0.20 -3.75
N ALA A 315 -6.48 -0.74 -4.01
CA ALA A 315 -7.74 -0.01 -3.85
C ALA A 315 -8.39 -0.38 -2.50
N ALA A 316 -9.71 -0.24 -2.33
CA ALA A 316 -10.41 -0.58 -1.09
C ALA A 316 -11.90 -0.82 -1.32
N VAL A 317 -12.52 -1.70 -0.51
CA VAL A 317 -13.93 -2.05 -0.57
C VAL A 317 -14.82 -0.97 0.09
N GLN A 318 -16.07 -0.88 -0.33
CA GLN A 318 -17.08 -0.10 0.39
C GLN A 318 -17.31 -0.68 1.79
N VAL A 319 -17.74 0.19 2.70
CA VAL A 319 -18.07 -0.21 4.08
C VAL A 319 -19.20 -1.27 4.06
N PRO A 320 -19.00 -2.47 4.63
CA PRO A 320 -19.99 -3.55 4.52
C PRO A 320 -21.37 -3.21 5.11
N SER A 321 -21.42 -2.41 6.17
CA SER A 321 -22.69 -1.95 6.74
C SER A 321 -23.45 -1.02 5.79
N TYR A 322 -22.74 -0.20 5.02
CA TYR A 322 -23.32 0.61 3.95
C TYR A 322 -23.88 -0.27 2.82
N LEU A 323 -23.09 -1.23 2.32
CA LEU A 323 -23.55 -2.17 1.29
C LEU A 323 -24.80 -2.94 1.74
N LYS A 324 -24.84 -3.39 3.00
CA LYS A 324 -26.03 -4.05 3.56
C LYS A 324 -27.28 -3.15 3.58
N SER A 325 -27.12 -1.85 3.83
CA SER A 325 -28.27 -0.91 3.78
C SER A 325 -28.84 -0.80 2.36
N LEU A 326 -28.00 -1.02 1.35
CA LEU A 326 -28.39 -1.11 -0.06
C LEU A 326 -28.85 -2.51 -0.48
N ARG A 327 -28.94 -3.48 0.45
CA ARG A 327 -29.29 -4.89 0.20
C ARG A 327 -28.25 -5.64 -0.64
N ILE A 328 -27.02 -5.15 -0.67
CA ILE A 328 -25.89 -5.82 -1.34
C ILE A 328 -25.27 -6.80 -0.33
N PRO A 329 -24.97 -8.06 -0.74
CA PRO A 329 -24.28 -9.02 0.12
C PRO A 329 -22.92 -8.48 0.57
N ALA A 330 -22.68 -8.41 1.87
CA ALA A 330 -21.45 -7.94 2.47
C ALA A 330 -21.34 -8.46 3.91
N GLY A 331 -20.17 -8.42 4.54
CA GLY A 331 -20.02 -8.97 5.87
C GLY A 331 -18.78 -8.51 6.63
N TYR A 332 -18.74 -8.95 7.87
CA TYR A 332 -17.57 -8.84 8.73
C TYR A 332 -17.14 -10.24 9.12
N PHE A 333 -15.87 -10.56 8.87
CA PHE A 333 -15.27 -11.84 9.23
C PHE A 333 -14.89 -11.81 10.71
N ASP A 334 -15.53 -12.66 11.50
CA ASP A 334 -15.24 -12.78 12.93
C ASP A 334 -14.00 -13.64 13.14
N THR A 335 -12.85 -13.01 13.25
CA THR A 335 -11.56 -13.69 13.45
C THR A 335 -11.46 -14.41 14.78
N LYS A 336 -12.17 -13.94 15.83
CA LYS A 336 -12.19 -14.60 17.14
C LYS A 336 -13.02 -15.89 17.08
N ALA A 337 -14.22 -15.79 16.50
CA ALA A 337 -15.06 -16.97 16.29
C ALA A 337 -14.38 -17.99 15.37
N PHE A 338 -13.70 -17.51 14.33
CA PHE A 338 -12.93 -18.37 13.41
C PHE A 338 -11.83 -19.14 14.14
N LYS A 339 -11.06 -18.47 14.99
CA LYS A 339 -10.02 -19.14 15.80
C LYS A 339 -10.61 -20.23 16.68
N VAL A 340 -11.69 -19.93 17.41
CA VAL A 340 -12.39 -20.93 18.25
C VAL A 340 -12.89 -22.10 17.40
N PHE A 341 -13.46 -21.81 16.23
CA PHE A 341 -13.93 -22.85 15.31
C PHE A 341 -12.79 -23.79 14.88
N VAL A 342 -11.66 -23.23 14.45
CA VAL A 342 -10.51 -24.03 13.98
C VAL A 342 -9.88 -24.84 15.14
N ASP A 343 -9.80 -24.25 16.34
CA ASP A 343 -9.35 -24.97 17.54
C ASP A 343 -10.29 -26.14 17.88
N ASN A 344 -11.61 -25.97 17.74
CA ASN A 344 -12.59 -27.04 17.95
C ASN A 344 -12.44 -28.16 16.93
N VAL A 345 -12.26 -27.85 15.64
CA VAL A 345 -11.96 -28.82 14.57
C VAL A 345 -10.73 -29.62 14.95
N SER A 346 -9.66 -28.93 15.40
CA SER A 346 -8.44 -29.61 15.83
C SER A 346 -8.66 -30.60 16.95
N GLN A 347 -9.43 -30.21 17.99
CA GLN A 347 -9.75 -31.07 19.13
C GLN A 347 -10.68 -32.23 18.75
N GLU A 348 -11.66 -31.99 17.89
CA GLU A 348 -12.61 -33.00 17.46
C GLU A 348 -11.95 -34.16 16.70
N TYR A 349 -11.13 -33.79 15.70
CA TYR A 349 -10.54 -34.77 14.80
C TYR A 349 -9.22 -35.37 15.33
N PHE A 350 -8.39 -34.57 15.99
CA PHE A 350 -7.03 -34.98 16.39
C PHE A 350 -6.85 -35.12 17.90
N LYS A 351 -7.85 -34.74 18.73
CA LYS A 351 -7.81 -34.73 20.18
C LYS A 351 -6.73 -33.85 20.82
N GLU A 352 -6.07 -33.04 19.96
CA GLU A 352 -4.97 -32.15 20.31
C GLU A 352 -5.02 -30.89 19.43
N ASN A 353 -4.46 -29.79 19.90
CA ASN A 353 -4.30 -28.62 19.06
C ASN A 353 -3.06 -28.76 18.16
N VAL A 354 -3.29 -28.89 16.85
CA VAL A 354 -2.24 -28.99 15.82
C VAL A 354 -2.01 -27.70 15.06
N ILE A 355 -2.57 -26.57 15.54
CA ILE A 355 -2.41 -25.25 14.95
C ILE A 355 -1.28 -24.52 15.68
N GLU A 356 -0.39 -23.90 14.97
CA GLU A 356 0.69 -23.09 15.50
C GLU A 356 0.31 -21.59 15.52
N ASP A 357 -0.23 -21.07 14.42
CA ASP A 357 -0.70 -19.68 14.33
C ASP A 357 -1.78 -19.51 13.24
N ILE A 358 -2.52 -18.39 13.33
CA ILE A 358 -3.46 -17.93 12.30
C ILE A 358 -3.14 -16.46 11.99
N SER A 359 -2.69 -16.19 10.78
CA SER A 359 -2.28 -14.85 10.35
C SER A 359 -2.71 -14.60 8.90
N ASN A 360 -3.29 -13.42 8.63
CA ASN A 360 -3.67 -13.00 7.25
C ASN A 360 -4.54 -14.02 6.49
N PHE A 361 -5.56 -14.59 7.12
CA PHE A 361 -6.40 -15.65 6.56
C PHE A 361 -5.63 -16.93 6.17
N GLN A 362 -4.51 -17.19 6.83
CA GLN A 362 -3.70 -18.39 6.65
C GLN A 362 -3.54 -19.11 7.99
N LEU A 363 -3.66 -20.44 7.96
CA LEU A 363 -3.37 -21.31 9.09
C LEU A 363 -1.95 -21.86 8.94
N PHE A 364 -1.21 -21.82 10.02
CA PHE A 364 0.11 -22.41 10.17
C PHE A 364 -0.03 -23.64 11.07
N LEU A 365 0.30 -24.82 10.54
CA LEU A 365 0.17 -26.08 11.24
C LEU A 365 1.45 -26.41 12.01
N ASN A 366 1.30 -26.95 13.21
CA ASN A 366 2.40 -27.44 14.01
C ASN A 366 2.84 -28.82 13.48
N LYS A 367 3.74 -28.81 12.50
CA LYS A 367 4.22 -30.04 11.81
C LYS A 367 4.95 -30.99 12.73
N GLU A 368 5.63 -30.48 13.76
CA GLU A 368 6.31 -31.30 14.77
C GLU A 368 5.26 -32.06 15.60
N LYS A 369 4.21 -31.38 16.04
CA LYS A 369 3.13 -32.01 16.78
C LYS A 369 2.37 -33.05 15.97
N ILE A 370 2.04 -32.71 14.69
CA ILE A 370 1.39 -33.64 13.74
C ILE A 370 2.21 -34.93 13.59
N LYS A 371 3.54 -34.78 13.43
CA LYS A 371 4.46 -35.92 13.35
C LYS A 371 4.50 -36.73 14.64
N GLN A 372 4.54 -36.08 15.81
CA GLN A 372 4.52 -36.76 17.12
C GLN A 372 3.26 -37.58 17.35
N LEU A 373 2.13 -37.10 16.82
CA LEU A 373 0.84 -37.80 16.88
C LEU A 373 0.70 -38.92 15.84
N GLY A 374 1.69 -39.11 14.97
CA GLY A 374 1.66 -40.09 13.90
C GLY A 374 0.66 -39.78 12.79
N LEU A 375 0.21 -38.52 12.67
CA LEU A 375 -0.77 -38.08 11.69
C LEU A 375 -0.09 -37.76 10.34
N ASN A 376 -0.85 -37.97 9.25
CA ASN A 376 -0.43 -37.55 7.91
C ASN A 376 -0.80 -36.09 7.70
N LEU A 377 0.20 -35.24 7.35
CA LEU A 377 -0.01 -33.81 7.14
C LEU A 377 -1.08 -33.53 6.07
N SER A 378 -1.11 -34.28 4.97
CA SER A 378 -2.11 -34.08 3.91
C SER A 378 -3.53 -34.37 4.38
N GLU A 379 -3.72 -35.42 5.22
CA GLU A 379 -5.03 -35.74 5.80
C GLU A 379 -5.47 -34.65 6.79
N VAL A 380 -4.54 -34.10 7.56
CA VAL A 380 -4.81 -32.95 8.45
C VAL A 380 -5.24 -31.72 7.66
N GLU A 381 -4.53 -31.41 6.56
CA GLU A 381 -4.89 -30.30 5.65
C GLU A 381 -6.28 -30.52 5.04
N ASP A 382 -6.61 -31.74 4.59
CA ASP A 382 -7.90 -32.08 3.99
C ASP A 382 -9.05 -31.91 5.01
N VAL A 383 -8.87 -32.34 6.26
CA VAL A 383 -9.85 -32.14 7.33
C VAL A 383 -10.13 -30.65 7.52
N PHE A 384 -9.08 -29.82 7.70
CA PHE A 384 -9.29 -28.39 7.88
C PHE A 384 -9.93 -27.73 6.64
N CYS A 385 -9.55 -28.10 5.43
CA CYS A 385 -10.16 -27.57 4.22
C CYS A 385 -11.67 -27.91 4.16
N ASN A 386 -12.05 -29.12 4.48
CA ASN A 386 -13.43 -29.62 4.43
C ASN A 386 -14.32 -28.98 5.52
N GLU A 387 -13.75 -28.68 6.68
CA GLU A 387 -14.49 -28.04 7.77
C GLU A 387 -14.57 -26.53 7.62
N ILE A 388 -13.44 -25.86 7.32
CA ILE A 388 -13.36 -24.39 7.25
C ILE A 388 -14.25 -23.82 6.14
N ILE A 389 -14.48 -24.54 5.03
CA ILE A 389 -15.38 -24.07 3.98
C ILE A 389 -16.81 -23.81 4.47
N ASN A 390 -17.22 -24.48 5.57
CA ASN A 390 -18.53 -24.31 6.19
C ASN A 390 -18.61 -23.15 7.17
N PHE A 391 -17.48 -22.49 7.48
CA PHE A 391 -17.48 -21.33 8.38
C PHE A 391 -18.11 -20.12 7.67
N ASN A 392 -18.96 -19.39 8.40
CA ASN A 392 -19.67 -18.24 7.85
C ASN A 392 -18.70 -17.14 7.39
N GLY A 393 -18.85 -16.70 6.17
CA GLY A 393 -17.99 -15.67 5.56
C GLY A 393 -16.81 -16.23 4.76
N VAL A 394 -16.64 -17.53 4.68
CA VAL A 394 -15.63 -18.20 3.84
C VAL A 394 -16.20 -18.48 2.45
N TYR A 395 -15.44 -18.14 1.41
CA TYR A 395 -15.75 -18.42 0.01
C TYR A 395 -14.97 -19.60 -0.54
N LYS A 396 -13.66 -19.65 -0.28
CA LYS A 396 -12.76 -20.73 -0.72
C LYS A 396 -11.75 -21.06 0.38
N VAL A 397 -11.37 -22.33 0.40
CA VAL A 397 -10.25 -22.81 1.22
C VAL A 397 -9.38 -23.70 0.34
N VAL A 398 -8.09 -23.57 0.48
CA VAL A 398 -7.14 -24.39 -0.29
C VAL A 398 -5.89 -24.67 0.54
N SER A 399 -5.37 -25.91 0.45
CA SER A 399 -4.10 -26.25 1.10
C SER A 399 -2.90 -25.74 0.31
N ALA A 400 -1.81 -25.51 0.99
CA ALA A 400 -0.52 -25.17 0.40
C ALA A 400 -0.07 -26.22 -0.63
N LYS A 401 -0.34 -27.52 -0.35
CA LYS A 401 -0.05 -28.60 -1.27
C LYS A 401 -0.81 -28.44 -2.59
N THR A 402 -2.10 -28.11 -2.54
CA THR A 402 -2.90 -27.88 -3.75
C THR A 402 -2.37 -26.71 -4.57
N LEU A 403 -1.98 -25.58 -3.92
CA LEU A 403 -1.38 -24.44 -4.61
C LEU A 403 -0.03 -24.76 -5.27
N GLN A 404 0.72 -25.73 -4.74
CA GLN A 404 2.02 -26.16 -5.29
C GLN A 404 1.89 -27.20 -6.41
N THR A 405 0.82 -27.98 -6.43
CA THR A 405 0.68 -29.13 -7.34
C THR A 405 -0.37 -28.94 -8.43
N THR A 406 -1.21 -27.90 -8.32
CA THR A 406 -2.26 -27.58 -9.28
C THR A 406 -2.00 -26.22 -9.92
N TYR A 407 -2.13 -26.11 -11.23
CA TYR A 407 -2.05 -24.85 -11.93
C TYR A 407 -3.44 -24.20 -12.04
N PHE A 408 -3.58 -22.99 -11.55
CA PHE A 408 -4.78 -22.16 -11.68
C PHE A 408 -4.53 -21.08 -12.73
N GLY A 409 -5.17 -21.17 -13.89
CA GLY A 409 -4.97 -20.24 -15.01
C GLY A 409 -5.64 -18.89 -14.83
N GLU A 410 -6.73 -18.83 -14.05
CA GLU A 410 -7.55 -17.62 -13.87
C GLU A 410 -8.35 -17.64 -12.56
N GLY A 411 -8.98 -16.51 -12.25
CA GLY A 411 -9.88 -16.37 -11.12
C GLY A 411 -9.17 -16.24 -9.77
N ILE A 412 -9.95 -16.29 -8.69
CA ILE A 412 -9.49 -15.97 -7.33
C ILE A 412 -8.37 -16.91 -6.83
N LEU A 413 -8.40 -18.19 -7.25
CA LEU A 413 -7.36 -19.14 -6.87
C LEU A 413 -6.05 -18.92 -7.61
N HIS A 414 -6.08 -18.40 -8.84
CA HIS A 414 -4.89 -17.93 -9.54
C HIS A 414 -4.23 -16.75 -8.78
N TYR A 415 -5.04 -15.79 -8.32
CA TYR A 415 -4.53 -14.68 -7.52
C TYR A 415 -3.95 -15.15 -6.19
N LEU A 416 -4.61 -16.10 -5.54
CA LEU A 416 -4.09 -16.70 -4.31
C LEU A 416 -2.77 -17.44 -4.55
N GLN A 417 -2.62 -18.15 -5.67
CA GLN A 417 -1.40 -18.86 -6.06
C GLN A 417 -0.25 -17.87 -6.32
N ASN A 418 -0.50 -16.75 -6.98
CA ASN A 418 0.49 -15.70 -7.21
C ASN A 418 0.93 -15.00 -5.91
N GLY A 419 0.07 -14.97 -4.89
CA GLY A 419 0.38 -14.46 -3.56
C GLY A 419 1.06 -15.47 -2.64
N TYR A 420 1.04 -16.76 -2.99
CA TYR A 420 1.57 -17.81 -2.17
C TYR A 420 3.09 -17.96 -2.32
N ASN A 421 3.82 -17.73 -1.22
CA ASN A 421 5.25 -18.03 -1.12
C ASN A 421 5.46 -19.29 -0.30
N GLN A 422 6.07 -20.32 -0.90
CA GLN A 422 6.25 -21.64 -0.28
C GLN A 422 7.01 -21.57 1.05
N LYS A 423 7.95 -20.64 1.17
CA LYS A 423 8.78 -20.48 2.38
C LYS A 423 8.02 -19.79 3.51
N PHE A 424 7.20 -18.78 3.22
CA PHE A 424 6.64 -17.89 4.24
C PHE A 424 5.14 -18.06 4.46
N SER A 425 4.37 -18.47 3.45
CA SER A 425 2.93 -18.64 3.58
C SER A 425 2.54 -19.82 4.47
N GLY A 426 1.30 -19.78 5.00
CA GLY A 426 0.71 -20.83 5.81
C GLY A 426 0.43 -22.13 5.04
N ASP A 427 -0.06 -23.12 5.74
CA ASP A 427 -0.35 -24.45 5.19
C ASP A 427 -1.79 -24.54 4.62
N ILE A 428 -2.71 -23.70 5.11
CA ILE A 428 -4.09 -23.60 4.63
C ILE A 428 -4.43 -22.13 4.44
N LEU A 429 -4.97 -21.79 3.29
CA LEU A 429 -5.32 -20.42 2.91
C LEU A 429 -6.83 -20.29 2.73
N VAL A 430 -7.39 -19.23 3.29
CA VAL A 430 -8.82 -18.96 3.32
C VAL A 430 -9.10 -17.68 2.52
N VAL A 431 -10.06 -17.74 1.63
CA VAL A 431 -10.57 -16.58 0.88
C VAL A 431 -11.94 -16.21 1.43
N PRO A 432 -12.12 -15.01 2.03
CA PRO A 432 -13.43 -14.53 2.45
C PRO A 432 -14.39 -14.32 1.28
N ASN A 433 -15.70 -14.30 1.56
CA ASN A 433 -16.72 -13.90 0.58
C ASN A 433 -16.46 -12.46 0.06
N PRO A 434 -16.93 -12.12 -1.15
CA PRO A 434 -16.91 -10.75 -1.63
C PRO A 434 -17.49 -9.77 -0.61
N SER A 435 -16.88 -8.59 -0.49
CA SER A 435 -17.28 -7.54 0.46
C SER A 435 -17.36 -7.99 1.93
N THR A 436 -16.61 -9.05 2.29
CA THR A 436 -16.45 -9.53 3.67
C THR A 436 -15.05 -9.18 4.15
N ILE A 437 -14.96 -8.35 5.19
CA ILE A 437 -13.69 -7.82 5.70
C ILE A 437 -13.47 -8.16 7.18
N SER A 438 -12.23 -8.27 7.57
CA SER A 438 -11.83 -8.31 8.98
C SER A 438 -11.46 -6.91 9.45
N TYR A 439 -12.45 -6.14 9.88
CA TYR A 439 -12.29 -4.75 10.29
C TYR A 439 -13.39 -4.34 11.28
N SER A 440 -13.38 -3.07 11.73
CA SER A 440 -14.45 -2.49 12.53
C SER A 440 -15.75 -2.35 11.72
N LYS A 441 -16.87 -2.06 12.40
CA LYS A 441 -18.16 -1.86 11.74
C LYS A 441 -18.26 -0.55 10.97
N THR A 442 -17.31 0.35 11.18
CA THR A 442 -17.19 1.66 10.53
C THR A 442 -15.84 1.76 9.85
N GLY A 443 -15.76 2.58 8.80
CA GLY A 443 -14.58 2.67 7.97
C GLY A 443 -14.39 1.45 7.06
N SER A 444 -13.27 1.38 6.37
CA SER A 444 -12.99 0.32 5.38
C SER A 444 -11.58 -0.20 5.47
N THR A 445 -11.32 -1.30 4.75
CA THR A 445 -10.00 -1.90 4.58
C THR A 445 -9.90 -2.55 3.20
N HIS A 446 -8.83 -3.26 2.96
CA HIS A 446 -8.47 -3.92 1.71
C HIS A 446 -7.73 -5.24 2.02
N GLY A 447 -7.32 -5.97 1.00
CA GLY A 447 -6.52 -7.19 1.14
C GLY A 447 -7.06 -8.38 0.36
N SER A 448 -8.18 -8.22 -0.32
CA SER A 448 -8.79 -9.27 -1.15
C SER A 448 -8.26 -9.26 -2.59
N GLY A 449 -8.66 -10.27 -3.38
CA GLY A 449 -8.39 -10.33 -4.81
C GLY A 449 -9.59 -9.92 -5.67
N TYR A 450 -10.56 -9.21 -5.10
CA TYR A 450 -11.72 -8.73 -5.85
C TYR A 450 -11.45 -7.35 -6.46
N ASP A 451 -12.16 -7.00 -7.52
CA ASP A 451 -11.94 -5.79 -8.32
C ASP A 451 -11.91 -4.51 -7.50
N TYR A 452 -12.72 -4.42 -6.45
CA TYR A 452 -12.74 -3.24 -5.58
C TYR A 452 -11.42 -3.01 -4.80
N ASP A 453 -10.59 -4.05 -4.63
CA ASP A 453 -9.25 -3.96 -4.03
C ASP A 453 -8.13 -3.97 -5.07
N THR A 454 -8.37 -4.58 -6.24
CA THR A 454 -7.33 -4.80 -7.25
C THR A 454 -7.26 -3.72 -8.32
N HIS A 455 -8.40 -3.08 -8.69
CA HIS A 455 -8.43 -2.10 -9.78
C HIS A 455 -7.93 -0.73 -9.31
N VAL A 456 -6.75 -0.36 -9.78
CA VAL A 456 -6.04 0.85 -9.40
C VAL A 456 -5.72 1.73 -10.62
N PRO A 457 -5.50 3.04 -10.44
CA PRO A 457 -5.01 3.89 -11.53
C PRO A 457 -3.61 3.49 -11.95
N LEU A 458 -3.30 3.70 -13.22
CA LEU A 458 -1.95 3.72 -13.75
C LEU A 458 -1.88 4.77 -14.85
N LEU A 459 -1.16 5.85 -14.55
CA LEU A 459 -0.97 6.99 -15.45
C LEU A 459 0.52 7.18 -15.66
N PHE A 460 0.95 7.35 -16.90
CA PHE A 460 2.34 7.74 -17.24
C PHE A 460 2.34 9.13 -17.86
N TYR A 461 3.39 9.91 -17.59
CA TYR A 461 3.53 11.26 -18.11
C TYR A 461 5.00 11.66 -18.23
N GLY A 462 5.32 12.48 -19.22
CA GLY A 462 6.62 13.13 -19.38
C GLY A 462 7.47 12.51 -20.47
N LYS A 463 8.77 12.64 -20.36
CA LYS A 463 9.75 12.27 -21.39
C LYS A 463 9.67 10.81 -21.78
N GLY A 464 9.57 10.51 -23.06
CA GLY A 464 9.50 9.16 -23.62
C GLY A 464 8.14 8.47 -23.47
N ILE A 465 7.10 9.22 -23.05
CA ILE A 465 5.74 8.70 -22.87
C ILE A 465 4.80 9.22 -23.93
N LYS A 466 4.17 8.31 -24.67
CA LYS A 466 3.09 8.66 -25.62
C LYS A 466 1.91 9.28 -24.91
N LYS A 467 1.24 10.22 -25.54
CA LYS A 467 -0.09 10.67 -25.12
C LYS A 467 -1.14 9.67 -25.61
N GLY A 468 -2.04 9.21 -24.71
CA GLY A 468 -3.09 8.28 -25.11
C GLY A 468 -3.76 7.56 -23.95
N SER A 469 -4.42 6.46 -24.28
CA SER A 469 -5.01 5.56 -23.30
C SER A 469 -5.17 4.14 -23.85
N THR A 470 -5.28 3.17 -22.95
CA THR A 470 -5.64 1.78 -23.29
C THR A 470 -6.61 1.22 -22.26
N ASP A 471 -7.55 0.40 -22.73
CA ASP A 471 -8.49 -0.38 -21.92
C ASP A 471 -8.07 -1.86 -21.77
N LYS A 472 -6.90 -2.23 -22.31
CA LYS A 472 -6.35 -3.57 -22.16
C LYS A 472 -6.13 -3.90 -20.70
N TYR A 473 -6.40 -5.16 -20.33
CA TYR A 473 -6.05 -5.65 -19.00
C TYR A 473 -4.54 -5.62 -18.81
N LEU A 474 -4.10 -4.85 -17.83
CA LEU A 474 -2.72 -4.72 -17.41
C LEU A 474 -2.57 -5.15 -15.96
N ARG A 475 -1.37 -5.55 -15.60
CA ARG A 475 -1.05 -5.95 -14.24
C ARG A 475 -0.10 -4.94 -13.61
N ILE A 476 -0.24 -4.73 -12.33
CA ILE A 476 0.62 -3.79 -11.60
C ILE A 476 2.12 -4.16 -11.72
N ILE A 477 2.41 -5.44 -11.88
CA ILE A 477 3.77 -5.95 -12.09
C ILE A 477 4.36 -5.62 -13.47
N ASP A 478 3.57 -5.06 -14.37
CA ASP A 478 4.02 -4.65 -15.71
C ASP A 478 4.71 -3.26 -15.68
N ILE A 479 4.65 -2.53 -14.55
CA ILE A 479 5.24 -1.20 -14.37
C ILE A 479 6.77 -1.27 -14.39
N ALA A 480 7.39 -2.09 -13.54
CA ALA A 480 8.86 -2.14 -13.44
C ALA A 480 9.54 -2.51 -14.78
N PRO A 481 9.13 -3.56 -15.52
CA PRO A 481 9.73 -3.83 -16.84
C PRO A 481 9.46 -2.73 -17.87
N THR A 482 8.34 -2.00 -17.79
CA THR A 482 8.06 -0.85 -18.65
C THR A 482 9.05 0.29 -18.38
N LEU A 483 9.29 0.61 -17.10
CA LEU A 483 10.30 1.58 -16.68
C LEU A 483 11.72 1.13 -17.04
N SER A 484 12.03 -0.16 -16.88
CA SER A 484 13.34 -0.68 -17.29
C SER A 484 13.59 -0.51 -18.78
N SER A 485 12.57 -0.75 -19.62
CA SER A 485 12.64 -0.54 -21.07
C SER A 485 12.85 0.96 -21.41
N LEU A 486 12.07 1.83 -20.77
CA LEU A 486 12.20 3.29 -20.94
C LEU A 486 13.59 3.79 -20.57
N LEU A 487 14.12 3.32 -19.45
CA LEU A 487 15.42 3.73 -18.89
C LEU A 487 16.61 2.97 -19.52
N GLN A 488 16.35 1.98 -20.38
CA GLN A 488 17.36 1.12 -21.01
C GLN A 488 18.27 0.40 -19.99
N VAL A 489 17.68 -0.09 -18.91
CA VAL A 489 18.34 -0.87 -17.86
C VAL A 489 17.81 -2.30 -17.80
N ASN A 490 18.50 -3.16 -17.08
CA ASN A 490 18.02 -4.52 -16.86
C ASN A 490 16.67 -4.53 -16.14
N PHE A 491 15.86 -5.55 -16.41
CA PHE A 491 14.68 -5.84 -15.59
C PHE A 491 15.12 -6.29 -14.19
N PRO A 492 14.36 -5.93 -13.13
CA PRO A 492 14.58 -6.54 -11.83
C PRO A 492 14.66 -8.06 -11.91
N ASN A 493 15.57 -8.65 -11.17
CA ASN A 493 15.96 -10.06 -11.33
C ASN A 493 14.83 -11.09 -11.11
N GLY A 494 13.74 -10.70 -10.45
CA GLY A 494 12.56 -11.52 -10.22
C GLY A 494 11.37 -11.20 -11.13
N THR A 495 11.52 -10.30 -12.10
CA THR A 495 10.44 -9.79 -12.94
C THR A 495 9.69 -10.89 -13.69
N THR A 496 8.36 -10.87 -13.58
CA THR A 496 7.42 -11.72 -14.33
C THR A 496 6.40 -10.90 -15.11
N GLY A 497 6.42 -9.58 -14.94
CA GLY A 497 5.65 -8.61 -15.69
C GLY A 497 6.13 -8.48 -17.14
N LYS A 498 5.38 -7.74 -17.94
CA LYS A 498 5.67 -7.44 -19.35
C LYS A 498 5.73 -5.94 -19.57
N VAL A 499 6.49 -5.53 -20.57
CA VAL A 499 6.52 -4.13 -21.00
C VAL A 499 5.15 -3.74 -21.58
N ILE A 500 4.66 -2.58 -21.18
CA ILE A 500 3.46 -1.96 -21.75
C ILE A 500 3.94 -1.09 -22.94
N GLU A 501 4.08 -1.72 -24.10
CA GLU A 501 4.69 -1.10 -25.28
C GLU A 501 3.91 0.13 -25.77
N GLU A 502 2.59 0.15 -25.57
CA GLU A 502 1.74 1.26 -25.98
C GLU A 502 2.06 2.59 -25.29
N VAL A 503 2.69 2.53 -24.12
CA VAL A 503 3.04 3.70 -23.30
C VAL A 503 4.27 4.42 -23.86
N LEU A 504 5.20 3.68 -24.49
CA LEU A 504 6.51 4.17 -24.86
C LEU A 504 6.51 4.85 -26.24
N GLU A 505 7.26 5.95 -26.39
CA GLU A 505 7.57 6.56 -27.69
C GLU A 505 8.45 5.60 -28.51
N ASP A 506 8.37 5.72 -29.85
CA ASP A 506 9.11 4.86 -30.79
C ASP A 506 10.60 5.19 -30.78
#